data_91ce29112d67d78ab4f8fb6b26545f68
#
_entry.id   91ce29112d67d78ab4f8fb6b26545f68
#
_cell.length_a   1.000
_cell.length_b   1.000
_cell.length_c   1.000
_cell.angle_alpha   90.00
_cell.angle_beta   90.00
_cell.angle_gamma   90.00
#
_symmetry.space_group_name_H-M   'P 1'
#
loop_
_entity.id
_entity.type
_entity.pdbx_description
1 polymer ?
#
loop_
_entity_poly.entity_id
_entity_poly.type
_entity_poly.pdbx_seq_one_letter_code
_entity_poly.pdbx_strand_id
1 'polypeptide(L)' 'MSEKIKVVLKRRGMTMGELAEKTGQTRQNLSNKMSRDNFPEKELVAIANALDCDFEATLVMRDTGDRI' A
#
# COMPACT_ATOMS: atom_id res chain seq x y z
N MET A 1 -5.66 4.41 -3.00
CA MET A 1 -4.41 3.62 -2.75
C MET A 1 -4.47 2.21 -3.34
N SER A 2 -5.61 1.58 -3.32
CA SER A 2 -5.78 0.23 -3.88
C SER A 2 -5.32 0.13 -5.33
N GLU A 3 -5.64 1.10 -6.15
CA GLU A 3 -5.22 1.16 -7.55
C GLU A 3 -3.69 1.14 -7.67
N LYS A 4 -3.01 1.92 -6.84
CA LYS A 4 -1.55 1.99 -6.86
C LYS A 4 -0.91 0.67 -6.43
N ILE A 5 -1.50 0.02 -5.43
CA ILE A 5 -1.03 -1.29 -4.97
C ILE A 5 -1.16 -2.32 -6.10
N LYS A 6 -2.29 -2.32 -6.80
CA LYS A 6 -2.52 -3.24 -7.93
C LYS A 6 -1.51 -3.02 -9.05
N VAL A 7 -1.19 -1.77 -9.35
CA VAL A 7 -0.19 -1.43 -10.38
C VAL A 7 1.17 -2.00 -9.99
N VAL A 8 1.59 -1.81 -8.73
CA VAL A 8 2.88 -2.31 -8.26
C VAL A 8 2.92 -3.83 -8.24
N LEU A 9 1.85 -4.49 -7.81
CA LEU A 9 1.76 -5.95 -7.85
C LEU A 9 2.01 -6.46 -9.27
N LYS A 10 1.38 -5.84 -10.24
CA LYS A 10 1.55 -6.22 -11.64
C LYS A 10 2.98 -6.02 -12.11
N ARG A 11 3.59 -4.89 -11.76
CA ARG A 11 4.97 -4.59 -12.13
C ARG A 11 5.98 -5.53 -11.49
N ARG A 12 5.70 -5.99 -10.27
CA ARG A 12 6.56 -6.93 -9.53
C ARG A 12 6.28 -8.38 -9.86
N GLY A 13 5.24 -8.66 -10.65
CA GLY A 13 4.84 -10.03 -10.95
C GLY A 13 4.38 -10.79 -9.72
N MET A 14 3.76 -10.09 -8.77
CA MET A 14 3.31 -10.65 -7.50
C MET A 14 1.80 -10.76 -7.47
N THR A 15 1.28 -11.84 -6.87
CA THR A 15 -0.15 -12.04 -6.71
C THR A 15 -0.66 -11.43 -5.41
N MET A 16 -1.97 -11.23 -5.33
CA MET A 16 -2.62 -10.77 -4.11
C MET A 16 -2.36 -11.73 -2.94
N GLY A 17 -2.40 -13.04 -3.21
CA GLY A 17 -2.12 -14.05 -2.20
C GLY A 17 -0.71 -13.98 -1.66
N GLU A 18 0.27 -13.74 -2.52
CA GLU A 18 1.66 -13.58 -2.11
C GLU A 18 1.85 -12.34 -1.23
N LEU A 19 1.21 -11.23 -1.60
CA LEU A 19 1.27 -10.02 -0.79
C LEU A 19 0.63 -10.23 0.59
N ALA A 20 -0.52 -10.90 0.63
CA ALA A 20 -1.20 -11.21 1.89
C ALA A 20 -0.29 -12.03 2.81
N GLU A 21 0.36 -13.06 2.25
CA GLU A 21 1.28 -13.92 2.98
C GLU A 21 2.45 -13.11 3.56
N LYS A 22 3.04 -12.22 2.75
CA LYS A 22 4.16 -11.38 3.18
C LYS A 22 3.78 -10.39 4.27
N THR A 23 2.53 -9.96 4.32
CA THR A 23 2.05 -9.03 5.33
C THR A 23 1.35 -9.72 6.51
N GLY A 24 1.40 -11.05 6.55
CA GLY A 24 0.87 -11.82 7.68
C GLY A 24 -0.64 -11.82 7.80
N GLN A 25 -1.34 -11.72 6.68
CA GLN A 25 -2.80 -11.74 6.66
C GLN A 25 -3.33 -12.70 5.61
N THR A 26 -4.63 -12.98 5.64
CA THR A 26 -5.25 -13.83 4.62
C THR A 26 -5.50 -13.03 3.34
N ARG A 27 -5.55 -13.73 2.22
CA ARG A 27 -5.90 -13.13 0.94
C ARG A 27 -7.28 -12.46 1.02
N GLN A 28 -8.21 -13.09 1.75
CA GLN A 28 -9.56 -12.56 1.90
C GLN A 28 -9.56 -11.23 2.65
N ASN A 29 -8.78 -11.13 3.73
CA ASN A 29 -8.64 -9.87 4.48
C ASN A 29 -8.07 -8.77 3.61
N LEU A 30 -7.00 -9.07 2.89
CA LEU A 30 -6.37 -8.09 2.00
C LEU A 30 -7.34 -7.66 0.90
N SER A 31 -8.05 -8.61 0.29
CA SER A 31 -9.04 -8.34 -0.74
C SER A 31 -10.16 -7.42 -0.24
N ASN A 32 -10.63 -7.66 0.99
CA ASN A 32 -11.66 -6.81 1.60
C ASN A 32 -11.17 -5.38 1.82
N LYS A 33 -9.94 -5.22 2.30
CA LYS A 33 -9.33 -3.90 2.48
C LYS A 33 -9.13 -3.17 1.16
N MET A 34 -8.71 -3.90 0.14
CA MET A 34 -8.57 -3.34 -1.21
C MET A 34 -9.91 -2.86 -1.75
N SER A 35 -10.96 -3.64 -1.55
CA SER A 35 -12.32 -3.30 -2.00
C SER A 35 -12.84 -2.03 -1.33
N ARG A 36 -12.54 -1.85 -0.04
CA ARG A 36 -12.94 -0.67 0.72
C ARG A 36 -12.00 0.51 0.53
N ASP A 37 -10.82 0.25 -0.01
CA ASP A 37 -9.74 1.23 -0.15
C ASP A 37 -9.45 1.95 1.18
N ASN A 38 -9.44 1.17 2.26
CA ASN A 38 -9.27 1.69 3.60
C ASN A 38 -8.10 1.00 4.29
N PHE A 39 -6.92 1.64 4.21
CA PHE A 39 -5.69 1.13 4.81
C PHE A 39 -5.16 2.13 5.82
N PRO A 40 -4.92 1.71 7.08
CA PRO A 40 -4.14 2.54 7.99
C PRO A 40 -2.73 2.75 7.45
N GLU A 41 -2.13 3.89 7.77
CA GLU A 41 -0.77 4.20 7.31
C GLU A 41 0.22 3.10 7.66
N LYS A 42 0.13 2.57 8.88
CA LYS A 42 0.99 1.49 9.35
C LYS A 42 0.95 0.28 8.43
N GLU A 43 -0.23 -0.06 7.93
CA GLU A 43 -0.40 -1.16 7.01
C GLU A 43 0.14 -0.83 5.62
N LEU A 44 -0.02 0.40 5.18
CA LEU A 44 0.55 0.86 3.90
C LEU A 44 2.07 0.75 3.92
N VAL A 45 2.70 1.08 5.04
CA VAL A 45 4.15 0.91 5.20
C VAL A 45 4.54 -0.58 5.08
N ALA A 46 3.78 -1.45 5.73
CA ALA A 46 4.04 -2.90 5.66
C ALA A 46 3.87 -3.43 4.23
N ILE A 47 2.84 -2.98 3.53
CA ILE A 47 2.60 -3.35 2.13
C ILE A 47 3.74 -2.86 1.25
N ALA A 48 4.17 -1.62 1.42
CA ALA A 48 5.27 -1.05 0.65
C ALA A 48 6.55 -1.86 0.85
N ASN A 49 6.87 -2.21 2.10
CA ASN A 49 8.04 -3.04 2.40
C ASN A 49 7.95 -4.40 1.72
N ALA A 50 6.78 -5.03 1.74
CA ALA A 50 6.56 -6.32 1.08
C ALA A 50 6.74 -6.24 -0.44
N LEU A 51 6.48 -5.07 -1.02
CA LEU A 51 6.62 -4.81 -2.45
C LEU A 51 7.98 -4.23 -2.84
N ASP A 52 8.90 -4.14 -1.88
CA ASP A 52 10.22 -3.51 -2.08
C ASP A 52 10.09 -2.08 -2.57
N CYS A 53 9.18 -1.34 -1.94
CA CYS A 53 8.90 0.07 -2.23
C CYS A 53 8.97 0.89 -0.96
N ASP A 54 9.19 2.18 -1.11
CA ASP A 54 9.08 3.12 0.00
C ASP A 54 7.69 3.72 -0.01
N PHE A 55 7.09 3.85 1.17
CA PHE A 55 5.83 4.56 1.31
C PHE A 55 6.13 5.97 1.80
N GLU A 56 5.68 6.96 1.03
CA GLU A 56 5.86 8.37 1.37
C GLU A 56 4.51 9.01 1.65
N ALA A 57 4.38 9.60 2.85
CA ALA A 57 3.23 10.41 3.22
C ALA A 57 3.73 11.84 3.43
N THR A 58 3.10 12.79 2.78
CA THR A 58 3.58 14.18 2.75
C THR A 58 2.45 15.14 3.05
N LEU A 59 2.71 16.10 3.96
CA LEU A 59 1.88 17.27 4.15
C LEU A 59 2.52 18.42 3.39
N VAL A 60 1.72 19.17 2.64
CA VAL A 60 2.20 20.32 1.88
C VAL A 60 1.60 21.58 2.47
N MET A 61 2.44 22.50 2.90
CA MET A 61 2.00 23.79 3.43
C MET A 61 1.41 24.62 2.30
N ARG A 62 0.18 25.09 2.48
CA ARG A 62 -0.51 25.85 1.42
C ARG A 62 0.11 27.20 1.14
N ASP A 63 0.63 27.83 2.19
CA ASP A 63 1.18 29.18 2.10
C ASP A 63 2.58 29.22 1.48
N THR A 64 3.41 28.24 1.80
CA THR A 64 4.81 28.20 1.36
C THR A 64 5.10 27.15 0.29
N GLY A 65 4.25 26.16 0.16
CA GLY A 65 4.49 25.03 -0.72
C GLY A 65 5.50 24.01 -0.17
N ASP A 66 5.95 24.19 1.07
CA ASP A 66 6.91 23.29 1.69
C ASP A 66 6.29 21.92 1.96
N ARG A 67 7.05 20.89 1.71
CA ARG A 67 6.67 19.49 1.95
C ARG A 67 7.29 19.02 3.26
N ILE A 68 6.44 18.50 4.14
CA ILE A 68 6.87 18.05 5.46
C ILE A 68 6.86 16.50 5.52
#